data_2399e6e45619971b49d6b039dc719499
#
_entry.id   2399e6e45619971b49d6b039dc719499
#
_cell.length_a   1.000
_cell.length_b   1.000
_cell.length_c   1.000
_cell.angle_alpha   90.00
_cell.angle_beta   90.00
_cell.angle_gamma   90.00
#
_symmetry.space_group_name_H-M   'P 1'
#
loop_
_entity.id
_entity.type
_entity.pdbx_description
1 polymer ?
#
loop_
_entity_poly.entity_id
_entity_poly.type
_entity_poly.pdbx_seq_one_letter_code
_entity_poly.pdbx_strand_id
1 'polypeptide(L)'
;SSRRNLELVETMREKQKKGSLLWVLDKTKTAMGARMLRSYIEQPLINKDDIIKRQDCIQELSDSLIDREELREYLNPVYDIERIMTKISCKTANPRDLIAFRNTLEMLPHIKRIIGNFHSEEFAACYDKLDDLADLYELINSAIVEEPPISVRDGGIIKEGYSKEADELRDAKIKGKEWLSELEIREKERTGIKTLKVKYNKVFGYYLEVTNSFKDKVPPEWVRKQTLTNAERYTTDELKHLEDVILGAEDKLYSLEYDLFSEVRERIASQVVRIQGTAKAVAMIDAYASLSVVATQNNYVRPKINDKGVIDIKNGRHPVVEKMISNDMFIANDTYLDNNSNRVAIITGPN
;
A
#
# COMPACT_ATOMS: atom_id res chain seq x y z
N SER A 1 5.78 -14.83 -31.93
CA SER A 1 6.47 -13.54 -32.09
C SER A 1 7.85 -13.57 -31.45
N SER A 2 8.77 -12.74 -31.91
CA SER A 2 10.16 -12.68 -31.44
C SER A 2 10.29 -12.54 -29.91
N ARG A 3 9.43 -11.74 -29.27
CA ARG A 3 9.41 -11.58 -27.80
C ARG A 3 9.26 -12.90 -27.05
N ARG A 4 8.36 -13.76 -27.52
CA ARG A 4 8.10 -15.07 -26.91
C ARG A 4 9.30 -15.99 -27.11
N ASN A 5 9.88 -16.00 -28.31
CA ASN A 5 11.02 -16.87 -28.64
C ASN A 5 12.30 -16.48 -27.90
N LEU A 6 12.44 -15.19 -27.52
CA LEU A 6 13.56 -14.69 -26.72
C LEU A 6 13.35 -14.87 -25.20
N GLU A 7 12.20 -15.41 -24.79
CA GLU A 7 11.87 -15.62 -23.36
C GLU A 7 12.13 -14.37 -22.49
N LEU A 8 11.69 -13.22 -22.97
CA LEU A 8 12.00 -11.93 -22.33
C LEU A 8 11.41 -11.79 -20.95
N VAL A 9 10.15 -12.24 -20.77
CA VAL A 9 9.40 -12.04 -19.51
C VAL A 9 8.94 -13.34 -18.86
N GLU A 10 8.85 -14.41 -19.63
CA GLU A 10 8.47 -15.76 -19.20
C GLU A 10 9.07 -16.83 -20.12
N THR A 11 9.24 -18.03 -19.58
CA THR A 11 9.72 -19.19 -20.36
C THR A 11 8.64 -19.72 -21.29
N MET A 12 9.05 -20.29 -22.43
CA MET A 12 8.10 -20.82 -23.44
C MET A 12 7.35 -22.07 -22.97
N ARG A 13 8.01 -22.94 -22.21
CA ARG A 13 7.46 -24.25 -21.79
C ARG A 13 6.58 -24.11 -20.56
N GLU A 14 7.09 -23.49 -19.52
CA GLU A 14 6.46 -23.48 -18.20
C GLU A 14 5.72 -22.16 -17.88
N LYS A 15 5.84 -21.16 -18.75
CA LYS A 15 5.31 -19.81 -18.56
C LYS A 15 5.67 -19.20 -17.19
N GLN A 16 6.89 -19.49 -16.75
CA GLN A 16 7.43 -19.01 -15.46
C GLN A 16 8.37 -17.83 -15.69
N LYS A 17 8.42 -16.94 -14.70
CA LYS A 17 9.37 -15.82 -14.70
C LYS A 17 10.82 -16.33 -14.58
N LYS A 18 11.07 -17.33 -13.72
CA LYS A 18 12.40 -17.93 -13.55
C LYS A 18 12.89 -18.50 -14.88
N GLY A 19 14.09 -18.12 -15.28
CA GLY A 19 14.67 -18.51 -16.58
C GLY A 19 14.40 -17.53 -17.72
N SER A 20 13.71 -16.41 -17.47
CA SER A 20 13.52 -15.32 -18.43
C SER A 20 14.53 -14.18 -18.21
N LEU A 21 14.64 -13.26 -19.18
CA LEU A 21 15.47 -12.06 -19.03
C LEU A 21 14.97 -11.19 -17.86
N LEU A 22 13.64 -11.01 -17.72
CA LEU A 22 13.05 -10.28 -16.62
C LEU A 22 13.46 -10.86 -15.25
N TRP A 23 13.54 -12.17 -15.12
CA TRP A 23 14.00 -12.81 -13.88
C TRP A 23 15.42 -12.40 -13.47
N VAL A 24 16.31 -12.24 -14.47
CA VAL A 24 17.67 -11.78 -14.22
C VAL A 24 17.71 -10.33 -13.80
N LEU A 25 16.93 -9.46 -14.46
CA LEU A 25 16.99 -8.01 -14.33
C LEU A 25 16.16 -7.45 -13.18
N ASP A 26 15.17 -8.20 -12.69
CA ASP A 26 14.22 -7.68 -11.68
C ASP A 26 14.74 -7.85 -10.25
N LYS A 27 15.29 -6.76 -9.76
CA LYS A 27 15.66 -6.51 -8.35
C LYS A 27 14.93 -5.30 -7.79
N THR A 28 13.80 -4.94 -8.39
CA THR A 28 12.97 -3.83 -7.94
C THR A 28 12.44 -4.07 -6.52
N LYS A 29 12.14 -2.98 -5.82
CA LYS A 29 11.60 -2.97 -4.47
C LYS A 29 10.10 -2.74 -4.43
N THR A 30 9.56 -2.12 -5.49
CA THR A 30 8.13 -1.76 -5.58
C THR A 30 7.43 -2.52 -6.71
N ALA A 31 6.14 -2.77 -6.55
CA ALA A 31 5.33 -3.38 -7.61
C ALA A 31 5.25 -2.47 -8.86
N MET A 32 5.26 -1.15 -8.66
CA MET A 32 5.27 -0.16 -9.74
C MET A 32 6.58 -0.22 -10.54
N GLY A 33 7.72 -0.30 -9.85
CA GLY A 33 9.04 -0.48 -10.48
C GLY A 33 9.13 -1.78 -11.26
N ALA A 34 8.60 -2.87 -10.73
CA ALA A 34 8.57 -4.16 -11.43
C ALA A 34 7.76 -4.09 -12.75
N ARG A 35 6.60 -3.42 -12.74
CA ARG A 35 5.81 -3.18 -13.96
C ARG A 35 6.55 -2.29 -14.95
N MET A 36 7.21 -1.24 -14.47
CA MET A 36 8.00 -0.33 -15.29
C MET A 36 9.16 -1.07 -15.97
N LEU A 37 9.92 -1.85 -15.21
CA LEU A 37 11.02 -2.65 -15.73
C LEU A 37 10.54 -3.67 -16.78
N ARG A 38 9.43 -4.34 -16.52
CA ARG A 38 8.81 -5.24 -17.50
C ARG A 38 8.46 -4.51 -18.79
N SER A 39 7.85 -3.33 -18.67
CA SER A 39 7.53 -2.47 -19.83
C SER A 39 8.80 -2.09 -20.62
N TYR A 40 9.90 -1.79 -19.97
CA TYR A 40 11.17 -1.48 -20.62
C TYR A 40 11.72 -2.65 -21.44
N ILE A 41 11.54 -3.87 -20.97
CA ILE A 41 11.96 -5.09 -21.66
C ILE A 41 11.02 -5.41 -22.84
N GLU A 42 9.71 -5.25 -22.64
CA GLU A 42 8.70 -5.53 -23.66
C GLU A 42 8.67 -4.48 -24.78
N GLN A 43 9.03 -3.24 -24.45
CA GLN A 43 9.02 -2.08 -25.36
C GLN A 43 10.36 -1.33 -25.24
N PRO A 44 11.47 -1.90 -25.77
CA PRO A 44 12.77 -1.26 -25.71
C PRO A 44 12.78 0.05 -26.49
N LEU A 45 13.58 1.01 -26.01
CA LEU A 45 13.80 2.27 -26.70
C LEU A 45 14.55 2.07 -28.01
N ILE A 46 14.21 2.91 -28.99
CA ILE A 46 14.87 2.94 -30.31
C ILE A 46 15.72 4.18 -30.45
N ASN A 47 15.26 5.30 -29.87
CA ASN A 47 16.00 6.58 -29.95
C ASN A 47 17.30 6.49 -29.14
N LYS A 48 18.41 6.83 -29.78
CA LYS A 48 19.75 6.77 -29.20
C LYS A 48 19.89 7.67 -27.96
N ASP A 49 19.39 8.90 -28.05
CA ASP A 49 19.54 9.87 -26.97
C ASP A 49 18.75 9.43 -25.73
N ASP A 50 17.54 8.89 -25.90
CA ASP A 50 16.74 8.35 -24.82
C ASP A 50 17.40 7.12 -24.17
N ILE A 51 18.06 6.27 -24.96
CA ILE A 51 18.84 5.14 -24.43
C ILE A 51 20.01 5.66 -23.58
N ILE A 52 20.74 6.67 -24.07
CA ILE A 52 21.88 7.27 -23.36
C ILE A 52 21.43 7.89 -22.04
N LYS A 53 20.34 8.65 -22.03
CA LYS A 53 19.77 9.24 -20.79
C LYS A 53 19.46 8.18 -19.74
N ARG A 54 18.89 7.06 -20.16
CA ARG A 54 18.63 5.91 -19.25
C ARG A 54 19.92 5.29 -18.74
N GLN A 55 20.91 5.12 -19.61
CA GLN A 55 22.24 4.62 -19.24
C GLN A 55 22.95 5.54 -18.24
N ASP A 56 22.80 6.86 -18.39
CA ASP A 56 23.38 7.85 -17.46
C ASP A 56 22.86 7.65 -16.03
N CYS A 57 21.54 7.45 -15.85
CA CYS A 57 20.96 7.16 -14.55
C CYS A 57 21.52 5.87 -13.92
N ILE A 58 21.64 4.81 -14.73
CA ILE A 58 22.16 3.54 -14.26
C ILE A 58 23.63 3.68 -13.87
N GLN A 59 24.41 4.45 -14.63
CA GLN A 59 25.81 4.72 -14.34
C GLN A 59 25.97 5.51 -13.01
N GLU A 60 25.24 6.60 -12.82
CA GLU A 60 25.30 7.38 -11.56
C GLU A 60 25.00 6.52 -10.35
N LEU A 61 23.95 5.68 -10.41
CA LEU A 61 23.62 4.74 -9.33
C LEU A 61 24.69 3.65 -9.13
N SER A 62 25.38 3.24 -10.20
CA SER A 62 26.46 2.24 -10.12
C SER A 62 27.73 2.83 -9.51
N ASP A 63 27.97 4.11 -9.73
CA ASP A 63 29.11 4.85 -9.18
C ASP A 63 28.89 5.27 -7.72
N SER A 64 27.62 5.38 -7.29
CA SER A 64 27.22 5.83 -5.95
C SER A 64 26.52 4.71 -5.17
N LEU A 65 27.27 3.69 -4.77
CA LEU A 65 26.75 2.49 -4.11
C LEU A 65 25.98 2.80 -2.83
N ILE A 66 26.46 3.74 -2.02
CA ILE A 66 25.84 4.11 -0.74
C ILE A 66 24.47 4.73 -1.00
N ASP A 67 24.40 5.74 -1.87
CA ASP A 67 23.13 6.41 -2.22
C ASP A 67 22.15 5.42 -2.86
N ARG A 68 22.62 4.52 -3.71
CA ARG A 68 21.79 3.48 -4.32
C ARG A 68 21.17 2.55 -3.29
N GLU A 69 21.95 2.02 -2.35
CA GLU A 69 21.41 1.11 -1.33
C GLU A 69 20.50 1.85 -0.35
N GLU A 70 20.84 3.07 0.07
CA GLU A 70 19.95 3.90 0.88
C GLU A 70 18.61 4.18 0.16
N LEU A 71 18.66 4.54 -1.13
CA LEU A 71 17.48 4.71 -1.96
C LEU A 71 16.59 3.45 -1.97
N ARG A 72 17.21 2.29 -2.10
CA ARG A 72 16.51 0.99 -2.12
C ARG A 72 15.86 0.65 -0.78
N GLU A 73 16.45 1.07 0.33
CA GLU A 73 15.84 0.92 1.67
C GLU A 73 14.58 1.78 1.78
N TYR A 74 14.57 3.02 1.29
CA TYR A 74 13.37 3.86 1.28
C TYR A 74 12.32 3.43 0.25
N LEU A 75 12.70 2.77 -0.82
CA LEU A 75 11.76 2.19 -1.79
C LEU A 75 11.06 0.93 -1.24
N ASN A 76 11.69 0.19 -0.36
CA ASN A 76 11.19 -1.10 0.12
C ASN A 76 9.82 -1.04 0.82
N PRO A 77 9.52 -0.06 1.70
CA PRO A 77 8.20 0.08 2.33
C PRO A 77 7.16 0.78 1.47
N VAL A 78 7.51 1.23 0.25
CA VAL A 78 6.58 1.93 -0.64
C VAL A 78 5.52 0.97 -1.18
N TYR A 79 4.27 1.23 -0.85
CA TYR A 79 3.13 0.49 -1.38
C TYR A 79 2.84 0.82 -2.84
N ASP A 80 2.02 0.00 -3.46
CA ASP A 80 1.56 0.21 -4.84
C ASP A 80 0.58 1.40 -4.92
N ILE A 81 1.14 2.60 -5.14
CA ILE A 81 0.39 3.86 -5.24
C ILE A 81 -0.68 3.78 -6.35
N GLU A 82 -0.37 3.17 -7.48
CA GLU A 82 -1.31 3.04 -8.61
C GLU A 82 -2.53 2.21 -8.22
N ARG A 83 -2.30 1.12 -7.47
CA ARG A 83 -3.39 0.27 -6.98
C ARG A 83 -4.23 0.97 -5.92
N ILE A 84 -3.61 1.70 -5.00
CA ILE A 84 -4.32 2.49 -3.99
C ILE A 84 -5.17 3.57 -4.68
N MET A 85 -4.62 4.28 -5.67
CA MET A 85 -5.35 5.29 -6.43
C MET A 85 -6.53 4.72 -7.19
N THR A 86 -6.39 3.52 -7.77
CA THR A 86 -7.50 2.81 -8.40
C THR A 86 -8.63 2.56 -7.39
N LYS A 87 -8.29 2.07 -6.19
CA LYS A 87 -9.30 1.85 -5.13
C LYS A 87 -9.96 3.16 -4.67
N ILE A 88 -9.19 4.24 -4.54
CA ILE A 88 -9.69 5.56 -4.16
C ILE A 88 -10.67 6.08 -5.22
N SER A 89 -10.29 6.04 -6.49
CA SER A 89 -11.13 6.47 -7.62
C SER A 89 -12.42 5.65 -7.77
N CYS A 90 -12.34 4.35 -7.50
CA CYS A 90 -13.50 3.45 -7.48
C CYS A 90 -14.31 3.51 -6.18
N LYS A 91 -13.93 4.36 -5.22
CA LYS A 91 -14.56 4.48 -3.90
C LYS A 91 -14.55 3.18 -3.07
N THR A 92 -13.64 2.27 -3.35
CA THR A 92 -13.47 0.97 -2.66
C THR A 92 -12.31 0.96 -1.66
N ALA A 93 -11.52 2.04 -1.60
CA ALA A 93 -10.47 2.18 -0.62
C ALA A 93 -11.03 2.21 0.80
N ASN A 94 -10.44 1.42 1.68
CA ASN A 94 -10.78 1.36 3.09
C ASN A 94 -9.80 2.20 3.94
N PRO A 95 -10.05 2.39 5.25
CA PRO A 95 -9.17 3.21 6.10
C PRO A 95 -7.72 2.71 6.16
N ARG A 96 -7.48 1.40 6.12
CA ARG A 96 -6.13 0.82 6.10
C ARG A 96 -5.39 1.10 4.79
N ASP A 97 -6.11 1.17 3.67
CA ASP A 97 -5.53 1.59 2.39
C ASP A 97 -5.00 3.04 2.47
N LEU A 98 -5.72 3.94 3.18
CA LEU A 98 -5.25 5.32 3.40
C LEU A 98 -4.03 5.38 4.32
N ILE A 99 -3.96 4.56 5.37
CA ILE A 99 -2.77 4.47 6.22
C ILE A 99 -1.58 3.91 5.43
N ALA A 100 -1.78 2.89 4.60
CA ALA A 100 -0.72 2.37 3.72
C ALA A 100 -0.23 3.45 2.74
N PHE A 101 -1.14 4.29 2.23
CA PHE A 101 -0.78 5.43 1.40
C PHE A 101 0.01 6.48 2.19
N ARG A 102 -0.44 6.88 3.39
CA ARG A 102 0.31 7.79 4.27
C ARG A 102 1.74 7.30 4.52
N ASN A 103 1.90 6.01 4.87
CA ASN A 103 3.22 5.43 5.14
C ASN A 103 4.12 5.45 3.89
N THR A 104 3.53 5.33 2.71
CA THR A 104 4.25 5.51 1.44
C THR A 104 4.68 6.96 1.25
N LEU A 105 3.79 7.93 1.51
CA LEU A 105 4.09 9.35 1.39
C LEU A 105 5.24 9.79 2.32
N GLU A 106 5.36 9.17 3.49
CA GLU A 106 6.46 9.41 4.43
C GLU A 106 7.85 9.11 3.84
N MET A 107 7.93 8.18 2.89
CA MET A 107 9.20 7.82 2.23
C MET A 107 9.61 8.79 1.12
N LEU A 108 8.67 9.51 0.52
CA LEU A 108 8.91 10.33 -0.67
C LEU A 108 9.95 11.46 -0.46
N PRO A 109 9.96 12.21 0.65
CA PRO A 109 11.00 13.23 0.89
C PRO A 109 12.41 12.64 0.94
N HIS A 110 12.58 11.44 1.50
CA HIS A 110 13.87 10.74 1.56
C HIS A 110 14.34 10.31 0.19
N ILE A 111 13.44 9.73 -0.62
CA ILE A 111 13.72 9.34 -2.01
C ILE A 111 14.10 10.59 -2.81
N LYS A 112 13.33 11.67 -2.70
CA LYS A 112 13.58 12.93 -3.39
C LYS A 112 14.94 13.54 -3.03
N ARG A 113 15.30 13.52 -1.75
CA ARG A 113 16.60 14.00 -1.26
C ARG A 113 17.76 13.25 -1.92
N ILE A 114 17.68 11.93 -1.99
CA ILE A 114 18.77 11.11 -2.56
C ILE A 114 18.90 11.36 -4.06
N ILE A 115 17.80 11.36 -4.82
CA ILE A 115 17.87 11.59 -6.27
C ILE A 115 18.30 13.02 -6.61
N GLY A 116 18.14 13.99 -5.71
CA GLY A 116 18.66 15.34 -5.83
C GLY A 116 20.21 15.43 -5.86
N ASN A 117 20.91 14.37 -5.46
CA ASN A 117 22.37 14.28 -5.54
C ASN A 117 22.87 13.88 -6.94
N PHE A 118 21.99 13.39 -7.81
CA PHE A 118 22.33 12.95 -9.16
C PHE A 118 22.14 14.05 -10.18
N HIS A 119 22.85 13.98 -11.30
CA HIS A 119 22.93 15.06 -12.29
C HIS A 119 22.41 14.67 -13.67
N SER A 120 22.10 13.38 -13.92
CA SER A 120 21.54 12.96 -15.19
C SER A 120 20.19 13.62 -15.47
N GLU A 121 19.92 13.88 -16.74
CA GLU A 121 18.71 14.57 -17.20
C GLU A 121 17.42 13.87 -16.76
N GLU A 122 17.38 12.53 -16.79
CA GLU A 122 16.24 11.75 -16.35
C GLU A 122 16.02 11.81 -14.83
N PHE A 123 17.09 11.83 -14.02
CA PHE A 123 16.93 12.03 -12.56
C PHE A 123 16.48 13.45 -12.22
N ALA A 124 16.95 14.46 -12.93
CA ALA A 124 16.43 15.80 -12.79
C ALA A 124 14.93 15.87 -13.11
N ALA A 125 14.51 15.23 -14.22
CA ALA A 125 13.10 15.13 -14.58
C ALA A 125 12.27 14.33 -13.56
N CYS A 126 12.82 13.27 -12.97
CA CYS A 126 12.19 12.53 -11.89
C CYS A 126 12.05 13.38 -10.62
N TYR A 127 13.08 14.14 -10.27
CA TYR A 127 13.09 15.06 -9.12
C TYR A 127 11.98 16.11 -9.23
N ASP A 128 11.82 16.70 -10.41
CA ASP A 128 10.79 17.72 -10.66
C ASP A 128 9.36 17.14 -10.61
N LYS A 129 9.19 15.91 -11.08
CA LYS A 129 7.88 15.23 -11.09
C LYS A 129 7.53 14.58 -9.78
N LEU A 130 8.50 14.27 -8.93
CA LEU A 130 8.27 13.67 -7.63
C LEU A 130 7.81 14.75 -6.66
N ASP A 131 6.50 14.84 -6.48
CA ASP A 131 5.87 15.64 -5.45
C ASP A 131 5.88 14.83 -4.15
N ASP A 132 6.31 15.41 -3.04
CA ASP A 132 6.33 14.75 -1.74
C ASP A 132 4.94 14.58 -1.12
N LEU A 133 3.92 15.28 -1.70
CA LEU A 133 2.53 15.19 -1.30
C LEU A 133 2.30 15.41 0.21
N ALA A 134 3.08 16.30 0.80
CA ALA A 134 3.07 16.59 2.24
C ALA A 134 1.68 17.00 2.75
N ASP A 135 0.92 17.74 1.94
CA ASP A 135 -0.45 18.12 2.23
C ASP A 135 -1.40 16.91 2.37
N LEU A 136 -1.20 15.88 1.56
CA LEU A 136 -1.99 14.65 1.64
C LEU A 136 -1.53 13.75 2.82
N TYR A 137 -0.22 13.74 3.10
CA TYR A 137 0.29 13.10 4.30
C TYR A 137 -0.37 13.68 5.56
N GLU A 138 -0.32 15.00 5.72
CA GLU A 138 -0.92 15.69 6.87
C GLU A 138 -2.43 15.49 6.94
N LEU A 139 -3.13 15.51 5.81
CA LEU A 139 -4.56 15.23 5.75
C LEU A 139 -4.89 13.86 6.34
N ILE A 140 -4.21 12.81 5.89
CA ILE A 140 -4.47 11.44 6.37
C ILE A 140 -4.02 11.30 7.82
N ASN A 141 -2.85 11.83 8.16
CA ASN A 141 -2.27 11.74 9.48
C ASN A 141 -3.11 12.44 10.56
N SER A 142 -3.75 13.55 10.24
CA SER A 142 -4.66 14.25 11.14
C SER A 142 -6.04 13.61 11.25
N ALA A 143 -6.53 12.99 10.15
CA ALA A 143 -7.91 12.53 10.07
C ALA A 143 -8.09 11.08 10.52
N ILE A 144 -7.16 10.17 10.20
CA ILE A 144 -7.34 8.73 10.37
C ILE A 144 -6.51 8.21 11.54
N VAL A 145 -7.11 7.34 12.37
CA VAL A 145 -6.39 6.67 13.47
C VAL A 145 -5.27 5.76 12.94
N GLU A 146 -4.27 5.47 13.78
CA GLU A 146 -3.09 4.68 13.39
C GLU A 146 -3.46 3.23 12.99
N GLU A 147 -4.36 2.62 13.73
CA GLU A 147 -4.81 1.24 13.52
C GLU A 147 -6.32 1.20 13.25
N PRO A 148 -6.76 1.63 12.07
CA PRO A 148 -8.18 1.67 11.78
C PRO A 148 -8.74 0.27 11.54
N PRO A 149 -10.06 0.06 11.77
CA PRO A 149 -10.75 -1.14 11.36
C PRO A 149 -10.70 -1.33 9.84
N ILE A 150 -10.95 -2.55 9.37
CA ILE A 150 -11.03 -2.82 7.92
C ILE A 150 -12.29 -2.20 7.33
N SER A 151 -13.41 -2.35 8.04
CA SER A 151 -14.71 -1.86 7.59
C SER A 151 -14.99 -0.46 8.08
N VAL A 152 -15.39 0.41 7.17
CA VAL A 152 -15.84 1.78 7.52
C VAL A 152 -17.07 1.77 8.43
N ARG A 153 -17.85 0.67 8.40
CA ARG A 153 -19.06 0.52 9.20
C ARG A 153 -18.80 0.20 10.67
N ASP A 154 -17.58 -0.18 11.01
CA ASP A 154 -17.24 -0.55 12.39
C ASP A 154 -17.02 0.66 13.30
N GLY A 155 -16.91 1.87 12.72
CA GLY A 155 -16.59 3.11 13.45
C GLY A 155 -15.17 3.13 14.00
N GLY A 156 -14.81 4.20 14.71
CA GLY A 156 -13.47 4.35 15.28
C GLY A 156 -12.38 4.61 14.22
N ILE A 157 -12.75 5.31 13.16
CA ILE A 157 -11.87 5.60 12.02
C ILE A 157 -11.21 6.96 12.16
N ILE A 158 -11.96 7.95 12.63
CA ILE A 158 -11.56 9.35 12.69
C ILE A 158 -10.79 9.62 13.98
N LYS A 159 -9.65 10.26 13.85
CA LYS A 159 -8.78 10.64 14.96
C LYS A 159 -9.44 11.69 15.85
N GLU A 160 -9.21 11.58 17.14
CA GLU A 160 -9.63 12.62 18.10
C GLU A 160 -8.99 13.96 17.75
N GLY A 161 -9.76 15.04 17.85
CA GLY A 161 -9.33 16.38 17.49
C GLY A 161 -9.50 16.75 16.01
N TYR A 162 -9.86 15.80 15.14
CA TYR A 162 -10.09 16.09 13.71
C TYR A 162 -11.45 16.77 13.47
N SER A 163 -12.49 16.32 14.17
CA SER A 163 -13.84 16.88 14.09
C SER A 163 -14.43 17.07 15.47
N LYS A 164 -14.74 18.33 15.80
CA LYS A 164 -15.38 18.68 17.09
C LYS A 164 -16.70 17.94 17.29
N GLU A 165 -17.51 17.81 16.25
CA GLU A 165 -18.79 17.12 16.31
C GLU A 165 -18.61 15.62 16.59
N ALA A 166 -17.62 14.97 15.96
CA ALA A 166 -17.30 13.58 16.23
C ALA A 166 -16.83 13.36 17.67
N ASP A 167 -16.04 14.29 18.21
CA ASP A 167 -15.55 14.23 19.58
C ASP A 167 -16.69 14.42 20.58
N GLU A 168 -17.62 15.37 20.35
CA GLU A 168 -18.81 15.57 21.17
C GLU A 168 -19.71 14.32 21.19
N LEU A 169 -19.91 13.65 20.05
CA LEU A 169 -20.69 12.42 19.98
C LEU A 169 -19.98 11.25 20.69
N ARG A 170 -18.65 11.19 20.61
CA ARG A 170 -17.83 10.19 21.32
C ARG A 170 -17.92 10.38 22.84
N ASP A 171 -17.85 11.62 23.31
CA ASP A 171 -18.04 11.96 24.71
C ASP A 171 -19.45 11.63 25.22
N ALA A 172 -20.47 11.91 24.42
CA ALA A 172 -21.86 11.56 24.77
C ALA A 172 -22.03 10.04 24.92
N LYS A 173 -21.39 9.24 24.05
CA LYS A 173 -21.38 7.77 24.15
C LYS A 173 -20.65 7.28 25.41
N ILE A 174 -19.52 7.88 25.77
CA ILE A 174 -18.76 7.53 26.98
C ILE A 174 -19.58 7.87 28.23
N LYS A 175 -20.10 9.10 28.35
CA LYS A 175 -20.95 9.53 29.47
C LYS A 175 -22.19 8.66 29.61
N GLY A 176 -22.81 8.28 28.50
CA GLY A 176 -23.96 7.37 28.53
C GLY A 176 -23.63 6.02 29.16
N LYS A 177 -22.43 5.47 28.90
CA LYS A 177 -21.98 4.22 29.55
C LYS A 177 -21.66 4.40 31.03
N GLU A 178 -21.14 5.56 31.43
CA GLU A 178 -20.93 5.89 32.84
C GLU A 178 -22.28 5.93 33.57
N TRP A 179 -23.29 6.60 33.02
CA TRP A 179 -24.64 6.62 33.56
C TRP A 179 -25.28 5.23 33.69
N LEU A 180 -25.02 4.31 32.74
CA LEU A 180 -25.47 2.91 32.87
C LEU A 180 -24.81 2.20 34.06
N SER A 181 -23.55 2.48 34.32
CA SER A 181 -22.83 1.92 35.48
C SER A 181 -23.34 2.50 36.79
N GLU A 182 -23.61 3.81 36.82
CA GLU A 182 -24.22 4.48 37.97
C GLU A 182 -25.64 3.95 38.25
N LEU A 183 -26.42 3.75 37.19
CA LEU A 183 -27.75 3.13 37.30
C LEU A 183 -27.66 1.72 37.93
N GLU A 184 -26.71 0.89 37.48
CA GLU A 184 -26.51 -0.45 38.03
C GLU A 184 -26.19 -0.42 39.52
N ILE A 185 -25.27 0.45 39.93
CA ILE A 185 -24.86 0.59 41.34
C ILE A 185 -26.05 1.08 42.16
N ARG A 186 -26.72 2.15 41.76
CA ARG A 186 -27.86 2.73 42.47
C ARG A 186 -29.03 1.74 42.63
N GLU A 187 -29.34 1.01 41.56
CA GLU A 187 -30.43 0.02 41.60
C GLU A 187 -30.07 -1.21 42.44
N LYS A 188 -28.78 -1.64 42.46
CA LYS A 188 -28.33 -2.67 43.42
C LYS A 188 -28.53 -2.26 44.87
N GLU A 189 -28.17 -1.05 45.21
CA GLU A 189 -28.32 -0.51 46.58
C GLU A 189 -29.79 -0.35 46.94
N ARG A 190 -30.62 0.24 46.05
CA ARG A 190 -32.04 0.47 46.26
C ARG A 190 -32.83 -0.82 46.46
N THR A 191 -32.55 -1.83 45.65
CA THR A 191 -33.34 -3.08 45.64
C THR A 191 -32.76 -4.18 46.51
N GLY A 192 -31.47 -4.10 46.87
CA GLY A 192 -30.74 -5.17 47.55
C GLY A 192 -30.52 -6.39 46.68
N ILE A 193 -30.64 -6.29 45.36
CA ILE A 193 -30.37 -7.35 44.37
C ILE A 193 -28.88 -7.34 44.05
N LYS A 194 -28.09 -8.12 44.80
CA LYS A 194 -26.63 -8.14 44.67
C LYS A 194 -26.11 -8.64 43.31
N THR A 195 -26.91 -9.43 42.63
CA THR A 195 -26.55 -10.04 41.33
C THR A 195 -26.99 -9.21 40.13
N LEU A 196 -27.66 -8.07 40.36
CA LEU A 196 -28.13 -7.19 39.30
C LEU A 196 -26.98 -6.78 38.38
N LYS A 197 -27.18 -6.88 37.06
CA LYS A 197 -26.26 -6.37 36.04
C LYS A 197 -27.01 -5.70 34.92
N VAL A 198 -26.50 -4.59 34.45
CA VAL A 198 -26.88 -4.00 33.18
C VAL A 198 -26.12 -4.70 32.06
N LYS A 199 -26.84 -5.26 31.09
CA LYS A 199 -26.29 -5.92 29.94
C LYS A 199 -26.95 -5.45 28.65
N TYR A 200 -26.29 -5.70 27.52
CA TYR A 200 -26.77 -5.37 26.18
C TYR A 200 -26.97 -6.60 25.33
N ASN A 201 -28.03 -6.60 24.53
CA ASN A 201 -28.29 -7.63 23.52
C ASN A 201 -28.83 -6.92 22.25
N LYS A 202 -28.34 -7.31 21.07
CA LYS A 202 -28.73 -6.69 19.79
C LYS A 202 -30.24 -6.71 19.49
N VAL A 203 -30.97 -7.70 20.05
CA VAL A 203 -32.41 -7.87 19.80
C VAL A 203 -33.25 -7.06 20.80
N PHE A 204 -32.80 -7.00 22.06
CA PHE A 204 -33.60 -6.42 23.17
C PHE A 204 -33.05 -5.10 23.68
N GLY A 205 -31.89 -4.64 23.18
CA GLY A 205 -31.23 -3.44 23.70
C GLY A 205 -30.60 -3.66 25.08
N TYR A 206 -30.52 -2.61 25.88
CA TYR A 206 -30.05 -2.70 27.25
C TYR A 206 -31.16 -3.26 28.18
N TYR A 207 -30.73 -4.07 29.15
CA TYR A 207 -31.62 -4.68 30.12
C TYR A 207 -30.93 -4.89 31.47
N LEU A 208 -31.76 -4.94 32.51
CA LEU A 208 -31.38 -5.34 33.86
C LEU A 208 -31.55 -6.84 34.00
N GLU A 209 -30.48 -7.59 34.27
CA GLU A 209 -30.52 -9.03 34.49
C GLU A 209 -30.53 -9.34 35.97
N VAL A 210 -31.54 -10.08 36.41
CA VAL A 210 -31.77 -10.49 37.79
C VAL A 210 -31.81 -12.02 37.83
N THR A 211 -30.99 -12.63 38.68
CA THR A 211 -31.05 -14.09 38.90
C THR A 211 -32.31 -14.50 39.62
N ASN A 212 -32.82 -15.72 39.36
CA ASN A 212 -34.07 -16.21 39.94
C ASN A 212 -34.09 -16.16 41.47
N SER A 213 -32.94 -16.23 42.15
CA SER A 213 -32.82 -16.11 43.61
C SER A 213 -33.22 -14.77 44.19
N PHE A 214 -33.33 -13.74 43.34
CA PHE A 214 -33.67 -12.35 43.74
C PHE A 214 -34.94 -11.83 43.08
N LYS A 215 -35.68 -12.65 42.32
CA LYS A 215 -36.86 -12.21 41.57
C LYS A 215 -37.94 -11.55 42.44
N ASP A 216 -38.07 -11.99 43.73
CA ASP A 216 -39.05 -11.47 44.66
C ASP A 216 -38.72 -10.05 45.19
N LYS A 217 -37.48 -9.59 44.91
CA LYS A 217 -37.04 -8.21 45.23
C LYS A 217 -37.15 -7.23 44.07
N VAL A 218 -37.62 -7.70 42.90
CA VAL A 218 -37.79 -6.86 41.73
C VAL A 218 -38.90 -5.83 41.98
N PRO A 219 -38.63 -4.53 41.79
CA PRO A 219 -39.63 -3.50 41.91
C PRO A 219 -40.79 -3.67 40.94
N PRO A 220 -42.04 -3.38 41.34
CA PRO A 220 -43.20 -3.56 40.48
C PRO A 220 -43.22 -2.64 39.25
N GLU A 221 -42.50 -1.53 39.30
CA GLU A 221 -42.36 -0.60 38.17
C GLU A 221 -41.43 -1.11 37.05
N TRP A 222 -40.65 -2.16 37.31
CA TRP A 222 -39.79 -2.75 36.27
C TRP A 222 -40.62 -3.59 35.31
N VAL A 223 -40.44 -3.39 34.01
CA VAL A 223 -41.14 -4.15 32.97
C VAL A 223 -40.30 -5.34 32.56
N ARG A 224 -40.86 -6.54 32.74
CA ARG A 224 -40.18 -7.77 32.33
C ARG A 224 -40.16 -7.90 30.81
N LYS A 225 -38.95 -8.05 30.23
CA LYS A 225 -38.72 -8.27 28.78
C LYS A 225 -38.63 -9.76 28.45
N GLN A 226 -37.95 -10.57 29.29
CA GLN A 226 -37.69 -11.96 28.99
C GLN A 226 -37.45 -12.78 30.27
N THR A 227 -37.91 -14.04 30.24
CA THR A 227 -37.63 -15.05 31.26
C THR A 227 -36.66 -16.06 30.71
N LEU A 228 -35.56 -16.32 31.41
CA LEU A 228 -34.56 -17.33 31.13
C LEU A 228 -34.59 -18.42 32.17
N THR A 229 -33.89 -19.53 31.95
CA THR A 229 -33.84 -20.68 32.91
C THR A 229 -33.32 -20.23 34.28
N ASN A 230 -32.32 -19.35 34.37
CA ASN A 230 -31.65 -18.99 35.60
C ASN A 230 -31.77 -17.50 35.97
N ALA A 231 -32.43 -16.66 35.13
CA ALA A 231 -32.52 -15.22 35.30
C ALA A 231 -33.76 -14.67 34.60
N GLU A 232 -34.14 -13.46 34.98
CA GLU A 232 -35.14 -12.65 34.28
C GLU A 232 -34.51 -11.33 33.83
N ARG A 233 -35.01 -10.79 32.71
CA ARG A 233 -34.55 -9.54 32.11
C ARG A 233 -35.63 -8.50 32.17
N TYR A 234 -35.26 -7.33 32.67
CA TYR A 234 -36.16 -6.21 32.89
C TYR A 234 -35.69 -4.95 32.18
N THR A 235 -36.61 -4.01 31.98
CA THR A 235 -36.33 -2.64 31.55
C THR A 235 -37.02 -1.64 32.44
N THR A 236 -36.51 -0.42 32.45
CA THR A 236 -37.10 0.74 33.09
C THR A 236 -37.18 1.90 32.09
N ASP A 237 -38.00 2.89 32.36
CA ASP A 237 -38.08 4.08 31.49
C ASP A 237 -36.77 4.86 31.47
N GLU A 238 -36.06 4.91 32.60
CA GLU A 238 -34.73 5.51 32.67
C GLU A 238 -33.70 4.75 31.82
N LEU A 239 -33.71 3.42 31.91
CA LEU A 239 -32.81 2.57 31.08
C LEU A 239 -33.08 2.72 29.57
N LYS A 240 -34.35 2.84 29.18
CA LYS A 240 -34.75 3.13 27.80
C LYS A 240 -34.26 4.49 27.35
N HIS A 241 -34.40 5.52 28.18
CA HIS A 241 -33.91 6.86 27.84
C HIS A 241 -32.39 6.88 27.65
N LEU A 242 -31.62 6.22 28.53
CA LEU A 242 -30.16 6.07 28.38
C LEU A 242 -29.82 5.30 27.14
N GLU A 243 -30.55 4.23 26.81
CA GLU A 243 -30.41 3.47 25.58
C GLU A 243 -30.55 4.37 24.35
N ASP A 244 -31.61 5.16 24.27
CA ASP A 244 -31.87 6.06 23.15
C ASP A 244 -30.75 7.09 22.98
N VAL A 245 -30.23 7.63 24.08
CA VAL A 245 -29.10 8.58 24.06
C VAL A 245 -27.82 7.90 23.55
N ILE A 246 -27.50 6.73 24.07
CA ILE A 246 -26.24 6.01 23.71
C ILE A 246 -26.28 5.53 22.27
N LEU A 247 -27.33 4.81 21.86
CA LEU A 247 -27.46 4.28 20.51
C LEU A 247 -27.62 5.38 19.47
N GLY A 248 -28.39 6.44 19.81
CA GLY A 248 -28.53 7.59 18.95
C GLY A 248 -27.20 8.34 18.72
N ALA A 249 -26.38 8.48 19.76
CA ALA A 249 -25.04 9.06 19.61
C ALA A 249 -24.10 8.15 18.80
N GLU A 250 -24.18 6.83 18.99
CA GLU A 250 -23.38 5.85 18.27
C GLU A 250 -23.71 5.82 16.77
N ASP A 251 -24.99 5.78 16.41
CA ASP A 251 -25.43 5.78 15.01
C ASP A 251 -25.03 7.08 14.29
N LYS A 252 -25.19 8.22 14.97
CA LYS A 252 -24.77 9.53 14.45
C LYS A 252 -23.26 9.59 14.28
N LEU A 253 -22.50 9.08 15.23
CA LEU A 253 -21.04 9.05 15.17
C LEU A 253 -20.57 8.19 13.98
N TYR A 254 -21.13 7.01 13.78
CA TYR A 254 -20.75 6.15 12.65
C TYR A 254 -21.07 6.78 11.29
N SER A 255 -22.22 7.42 11.19
CA SER A 255 -22.58 8.14 9.96
C SER A 255 -21.62 9.30 9.69
N LEU A 256 -21.32 10.10 10.71
CA LEU A 256 -20.39 11.23 10.60
C LEU A 256 -18.94 10.76 10.26
N GLU A 257 -18.46 9.71 10.91
CA GLU A 257 -17.12 9.15 10.60
C GLU A 257 -17.05 8.61 9.16
N TYR A 258 -18.13 8.03 8.65
CA TYR A 258 -18.22 7.61 7.26
C TYR A 258 -18.15 8.80 6.29
N ASP A 259 -18.86 9.88 6.59
CA ASP A 259 -18.88 11.08 5.77
C ASP A 259 -17.51 11.78 5.77
N LEU A 260 -16.90 11.93 6.93
CA LEU A 260 -15.56 12.51 7.07
C LEU A 260 -14.49 11.65 6.35
N PHE A 261 -14.55 10.33 6.48
CA PHE A 261 -13.67 9.43 5.74
C PHE A 261 -13.86 9.56 4.23
N SER A 262 -15.11 9.68 3.78
CA SER A 262 -15.45 9.85 2.37
C SER A 262 -14.92 11.17 1.83
N GLU A 263 -15.00 12.25 2.60
CA GLU A 263 -14.43 13.56 2.26
C GLU A 263 -12.91 13.48 2.12
N VAL A 264 -12.20 12.87 3.07
CA VAL A 264 -10.75 12.65 2.99
C VAL A 264 -10.40 11.90 1.71
N ARG A 265 -11.10 10.81 1.41
CA ARG A 265 -10.88 10.01 0.20
C ARG A 265 -11.12 10.83 -1.07
N GLU A 266 -12.15 11.66 -1.13
CA GLU A 266 -12.45 12.51 -2.29
C GLU A 266 -11.42 13.62 -2.47
N ARG A 267 -10.93 14.21 -1.38
CA ARG A 267 -9.81 15.18 -1.44
C ARG A 267 -8.54 14.56 -2.01
N ILE A 268 -8.21 13.33 -1.64
CA ILE A 268 -7.09 12.59 -2.23
C ILE A 268 -7.36 12.31 -3.71
N ALA A 269 -8.56 11.85 -4.07
CA ALA A 269 -8.95 11.59 -5.46
C ALA A 269 -8.80 12.81 -6.37
N SER A 270 -9.09 14.01 -5.85
CA SER A 270 -8.94 15.26 -6.60
C SER A 270 -7.48 15.58 -6.99
N GLN A 271 -6.49 14.95 -6.34
CA GLN A 271 -5.07 15.13 -6.58
C GLN A 271 -4.44 14.03 -7.46
N VAL A 272 -5.27 13.28 -8.18
CA VAL A 272 -4.84 12.11 -8.97
C VAL A 272 -3.67 12.40 -9.92
N VAL A 273 -3.63 13.55 -10.57
CA VAL A 273 -2.57 13.92 -11.53
C VAL A 273 -1.20 14.04 -10.83
N ARG A 274 -1.16 14.71 -9.67
CA ARG A 274 0.06 14.84 -8.85
C ARG A 274 0.55 13.47 -8.38
N ILE A 275 -0.37 12.66 -7.89
CA ILE A 275 -0.09 11.32 -7.36
C ILE A 275 0.43 10.39 -8.47
N GLN A 276 -0.17 10.43 -9.66
CA GLN A 276 0.27 9.64 -10.81
C GLN A 276 1.66 10.06 -11.30
N GLY A 277 1.94 11.37 -11.31
CA GLY A 277 3.27 11.89 -11.63
C GLY A 277 4.35 11.34 -10.69
N THR A 278 4.08 11.39 -9.39
CA THR A 278 4.95 10.84 -8.34
C THR A 278 5.10 9.33 -8.45
N ALA A 279 4.01 8.58 -8.64
CA ALA A 279 4.05 7.13 -8.81
C ALA A 279 4.93 6.71 -10.00
N LYS A 280 4.81 7.42 -11.12
CA LYS A 280 5.64 7.18 -12.31
C LYS A 280 7.12 7.47 -12.05
N ALA A 281 7.44 8.59 -11.37
CA ALA A 281 8.81 8.91 -11.01
C ALA A 281 9.43 7.84 -10.10
N VAL A 282 8.72 7.40 -9.06
CA VAL A 282 9.15 6.32 -8.15
C VAL A 282 9.37 5.01 -8.91
N ALA A 283 8.48 4.65 -9.83
CA ALA A 283 8.61 3.45 -10.65
C ALA A 283 9.85 3.47 -11.54
N MET A 284 10.16 4.62 -12.16
CA MET A 284 11.36 4.81 -12.98
C MET A 284 12.63 4.71 -12.14
N ILE A 285 12.68 5.37 -11.00
CA ILE A 285 13.80 5.36 -10.06
C ILE A 285 14.08 3.92 -9.61
N ASP A 286 13.07 3.16 -9.23
CA ASP A 286 13.20 1.77 -8.80
C ASP A 286 13.68 0.84 -9.93
N ALA A 287 13.19 1.05 -11.15
CA ALA A 287 13.64 0.30 -12.32
C ALA A 287 15.14 0.58 -12.62
N TYR A 288 15.59 1.84 -12.55
CA TYR A 288 17.00 2.20 -12.72
C TYR A 288 17.88 1.62 -11.61
N ALA A 289 17.42 1.67 -10.36
CA ALA A 289 18.11 1.06 -9.24
C ALA A 289 18.26 -0.46 -9.40
N SER A 290 17.20 -1.14 -9.87
CA SER A 290 17.24 -2.57 -10.20
C SER A 290 18.29 -2.88 -11.26
N LEU A 291 18.31 -2.14 -12.38
CA LEU A 291 19.28 -2.34 -13.46
C LEU A 291 20.71 -2.06 -13.00
N SER A 292 20.93 -1.03 -12.17
CA SER A 292 22.25 -0.73 -11.59
C SER A 292 22.76 -1.86 -10.70
N VAL A 293 21.90 -2.40 -9.81
CA VAL A 293 22.24 -3.53 -8.95
C VAL A 293 22.66 -4.75 -9.78
N VAL A 294 21.86 -5.08 -10.79
CA VAL A 294 22.13 -6.24 -11.66
C VAL A 294 23.40 -6.06 -12.47
N ALA A 295 23.63 -4.87 -13.02
CA ALA A 295 24.85 -4.55 -13.75
C ALA A 295 26.10 -4.71 -12.88
N THR A 296 26.07 -4.17 -11.66
CA THR A 296 27.19 -4.27 -10.71
C THR A 296 27.43 -5.72 -10.28
N GLN A 297 26.37 -6.44 -9.89
CA GLN A 297 26.49 -7.82 -9.40
C GLN A 297 26.95 -8.82 -10.45
N ASN A 298 26.65 -8.59 -11.72
CA ASN A 298 26.99 -9.49 -12.82
C ASN A 298 28.15 -8.98 -13.69
N ASN A 299 28.80 -7.89 -13.32
CA ASN A 299 29.87 -7.26 -14.10
C ASN A 299 29.43 -6.96 -15.54
N TYR A 300 28.23 -6.41 -15.71
CA TYR A 300 27.78 -5.93 -17.01
C TYR A 300 28.39 -4.56 -17.29
N VAL A 301 28.66 -4.30 -18.56
CA VAL A 301 29.28 -3.06 -19.02
C VAL A 301 28.27 -2.17 -19.71
N ARG A 302 28.50 -0.87 -19.69
CA ARG A 302 27.71 0.11 -20.43
C ARG A 302 28.05 0.03 -21.93
N PRO A 303 27.10 -0.36 -22.81
CA PRO A 303 27.35 -0.40 -24.24
C PRO A 303 27.42 1.01 -24.84
N LYS A 304 28.24 1.17 -25.87
CA LYS A 304 28.28 2.39 -26.68
C LYS A 304 27.23 2.30 -27.79
N ILE A 305 26.30 3.24 -27.79
CA ILE A 305 25.21 3.30 -28.77
C ILE A 305 25.63 4.19 -29.94
N ASN A 306 25.45 3.69 -31.18
CA ASN A 306 25.75 4.44 -32.40
C ASN A 306 24.67 4.23 -33.47
N ASP A 307 24.69 5.07 -34.50
CA ASP A 307 23.75 5.06 -35.64
C ASP A 307 24.38 4.46 -36.91
N LYS A 308 25.50 3.74 -36.77
CA LYS A 308 26.27 3.21 -37.91
C LYS A 308 25.74 1.88 -38.44
N GLY A 309 24.71 1.30 -37.83
CA GLY A 309 24.20 -0.02 -38.20
C GLY A 309 25.18 -1.15 -37.92
N VAL A 310 25.98 -1.01 -36.86
CA VAL A 310 27.00 -2.00 -36.44
C VAL A 310 26.62 -2.58 -35.10
N ILE A 311 26.71 -3.90 -34.98
CA ILE A 311 26.68 -4.65 -33.72
C ILE A 311 28.07 -5.25 -33.53
N ASP A 312 28.82 -4.77 -32.54
CA ASP A 312 30.16 -5.26 -32.18
C ASP A 312 30.16 -5.62 -30.69
N ILE A 313 30.13 -6.92 -30.42
CA ILE A 313 30.09 -7.46 -29.05
C ILE A 313 31.38 -8.25 -28.84
N LYS A 314 32.17 -7.87 -27.84
CA LYS A 314 33.35 -8.59 -27.39
C LYS A 314 33.05 -9.35 -26.12
N ASN A 315 33.45 -10.60 -26.06
CA ASN A 315 33.23 -11.51 -24.94
C ASN A 315 31.74 -11.51 -24.49
N GLY A 316 30.81 -11.61 -25.46
CA GLY A 316 29.36 -11.62 -25.22
C GLY A 316 28.95 -12.79 -24.35
N ARG A 317 28.12 -12.50 -23.33
CA ARG A 317 27.57 -13.48 -22.40
C ARG A 317 26.05 -13.48 -22.47
N HIS A 318 25.45 -14.64 -22.26
CA HIS A 318 23.99 -14.74 -22.19
C HIS A 318 23.53 -14.61 -20.73
N PRO A 319 22.83 -13.55 -20.35
CA PRO A 319 22.53 -13.23 -18.94
C PRO A 319 21.68 -14.29 -18.23
N VAL A 320 20.82 -15.00 -18.95
CA VAL A 320 19.98 -16.07 -18.39
C VAL A 320 20.77 -17.37 -18.29
N VAL A 321 21.44 -17.77 -19.39
CA VAL A 321 22.18 -19.04 -19.46
C VAL A 321 23.29 -19.07 -18.41
N GLU A 322 24.07 -17.99 -18.28
CA GLU A 322 25.14 -17.93 -17.28
C GLU A 322 24.68 -18.08 -15.83
N LYS A 323 23.40 -17.70 -15.53
CA LYS A 323 22.78 -17.92 -14.22
C LYS A 323 22.12 -19.28 -14.03
N MET A 324 21.80 -19.96 -15.11
CA MET A 324 21.19 -21.30 -15.07
C MET A 324 22.25 -22.44 -15.06
N ILE A 325 23.44 -22.16 -15.50
CA ILE A 325 24.54 -23.12 -15.46
C ILE A 325 25.05 -23.25 -14.02
N SER A 326 24.99 -24.43 -13.45
CA SER A 326 25.37 -24.68 -12.05
C SER A 326 26.79 -25.27 -11.89
N ASN A 327 27.32 -25.95 -12.90
CA ASN A 327 28.58 -26.72 -12.80
C ASN A 327 29.66 -26.34 -13.81
N ASP A 328 29.34 -25.50 -14.80
CA ASP A 328 30.26 -25.11 -15.85
C ASP A 328 30.40 -23.58 -15.93
N MET A 329 31.55 -23.12 -16.46
CA MET A 329 31.71 -21.69 -16.74
C MET A 329 31.08 -21.37 -18.10
N PHE A 330 30.38 -20.23 -18.18
CA PHE A 330 29.87 -19.72 -19.44
C PHE A 330 31.03 -19.28 -20.33
N ILE A 331 31.12 -19.83 -21.55
CA ILE A 331 32.14 -19.44 -22.53
C ILE A 331 31.62 -18.23 -23.33
N ALA A 332 32.29 -17.10 -23.19
CA ALA A 332 31.94 -15.87 -23.89
C ALA A 332 32.30 -15.96 -25.38
N ASN A 333 31.52 -15.33 -26.25
CA ASN A 333 31.71 -15.30 -27.69
C ASN A 333 31.67 -13.87 -28.24
N ASP A 334 32.50 -13.61 -29.24
CA ASP A 334 32.45 -12.36 -29.99
C ASP A 334 31.37 -12.44 -31.08
N THR A 335 30.70 -11.31 -31.29
CA THR A 335 29.70 -11.17 -32.36
C THR A 335 29.90 -9.84 -33.09
N TYR A 336 30.03 -9.91 -34.43
CA TYR A 336 30.14 -8.73 -35.26
C TYR A 336 29.19 -8.82 -36.46
N LEU A 337 28.31 -7.81 -36.60
CA LEU A 337 27.42 -7.62 -37.74
C LEU A 337 27.47 -6.17 -38.21
N ASP A 338 27.35 -5.94 -39.51
CA ASP A 338 27.29 -4.61 -40.12
C ASP A 338 26.30 -4.58 -41.30
N ASN A 339 26.11 -3.41 -41.88
CA ASN A 339 25.23 -3.22 -43.04
C ASN A 339 25.97 -3.46 -44.40
N ASN A 340 27.22 -3.89 -44.37
CA ASN A 340 28.06 -4.04 -45.57
C ASN A 340 28.39 -5.51 -45.83
N SER A 341 29.55 -5.96 -45.39
CA SER A 341 30.08 -7.30 -45.67
C SER A 341 29.62 -8.38 -44.68
N ASN A 342 29.20 -8.01 -43.48
CA ASN A 342 28.84 -8.96 -42.42
C ASN A 342 27.36 -8.85 -42.06
N ARG A 343 26.46 -8.96 -43.04
CA ARG A 343 25.01 -8.80 -42.84
C ARG A 343 24.32 -10.01 -42.25
N VAL A 344 24.91 -11.18 -42.44
CA VAL A 344 24.34 -12.47 -42.08
C VAL A 344 25.39 -13.33 -41.41
N ALA A 345 25.04 -13.90 -40.27
CA ALA A 345 25.83 -14.93 -39.61
C ALA A 345 25.11 -16.28 -39.73
N ILE A 346 25.78 -17.29 -40.25
CA ILE A 346 25.28 -18.67 -40.23
C ILE A 346 25.88 -19.37 -39.02
N ILE A 347 25.03 -19.73 -38.07
CA ILE A 347 25.42 -20.39 -36.83
C ILE A 347 25.13 -21.88 -36.97
N THR A 348 26.17 -22.71 -36.88
CA THR A 348 26.07 -24.17 -36.99
C THR A 348 26.54 -24.84 -35.72
N GLY A 349 26.00 -26.02 -35.43
CA GLY A 349 26.38 -26.87 -34.34
C GLY A 349 25.71 -26.51 -33.08
N PRO A 350 26.07 -26.94 -31.85
CA PRO A 350 25.93 -28.34 -31.54
C PRO A 350 24.48 -28.71 -31.40
N ASN A 351 24.20 -29.91 -31.57
CA ASN A 351 22.85 -30.44 -31.42
C ASN A 351 22.58 -30.82 -29.97
#